data_6e9bcbacedefca850dd0714153cfcb6e
#
_entry.id   6e9bcbacedefca850dd0714153cfcb6e
#
_cell.length_a   1.000
_cell.length_b   1.000
_cell.length_c   1.000
_cell.angle_alpha   90.00
_cell.angle_beta   90.00
_cell.angle_gamma   90.00
#
_symmetry.space_group_name_H-M   'P 1'
#
loop_
_entity.id
_entity.type
_entity.pdbx_description
1 polymer ?
#
loop_
_entity_poly.entity_id
_entity_poly.type
_entity_poly.pdbx_seq_one_letter_code
_entity_poly.pdbx_strand_id
1 'polypeptide(L)'
;NTGIAFFDHMLQQISTHALVDLEIKCDGDLKVDMHHTVEDVGLALGDSINKALGDKKGITRFANSYVTFDETLTRTAMDLCNRPYFIWNVKTTLDKVGDMDQELFSEFFKSLITEARMNCHIETLYGDNNHHIIESCFKSFALSLKKAITIDPRKKNIPSSKGCLLYTSPSPRDHQP
;
A
#
# COMPACT_ATOMS: atom_id res chain seq x y z
N ASN A 1 -9.54 -7.99 -12.25
CA ASN A 1 -8.88 -8.57 -13.42
C ASN A 1 -8.12 -7.47 -14.16
N THR A 2 -6.79 -7.59 -14.22
CA THR A 2 -5.88 -6.65 -14.89
C THR A 2 -5.27 -7.22 -16.17
N GLY A 3 -5.51 -8.50 -16.44
CA GLY A 3 -4.84 -9.24 -17.52
C GLY A 3 -3.43 -9.75 -17.16
N ILE A 4 -2.92 -9.46 -15.96
CA ILE A 4 -1.63 -9.91 -15.44
C ILE A 4 -1.89 -10.88 -14.29
N ALA A 5 -1.77 -12.17 -14.54
CA ALA A 5 -2.22 -13.22 -13.59
C ALA A 5 -1.54 -13.14 -12.22
N PHE A 6 -0.22 -12.90 -12.20
CA PHE A 6 0.49 -12.78 -10.93
C PHE A 6 0.08 -11.51 -10.15
N PHE A 7 -0.15 -10.41 -10.85
CA PHE A 7 -0.63 -9.18 -10.22
C PHE A 7 -2.04 -9.33 -9.65
N ASP A 8 -2.94 -9.98 -10.40
CA ASP A 8 -4.29 -10.29 -9.92
C ASP A 8 -4.24 -11.13 -8.63
N HIS A 9 -3.32 -12.11 -8.56
CA HIS A 9 -3.10 -12.88 -7.35
C HIS A 9 -2.59 -12.01 -6.18
N MET A 10 -1.69 -11.07 -6.44
CA MET A 10 -1.19 -10.13 -5.42
C MET A 10 -2.30 -9.19 -4.93
N LEU A 11 -3.12 -8.65 -5.82
CA LEU A 11 -4.26 -7.79 -5.44
C LEU A 11 -5.29 -8.56 -4.59
N GLN A 12 -5.49 -9.84 -4.87
CA GLN A 12 -6.33 -10.70 -4.04
C GLN A 12 -5.80 -10.84 -2.60
N GLN A 13 -4.48 -10.83 -2.39
CA GLN A 13 -3.91 -10.82 -1.04
C GLN A 13 -4.34 -9.58 -0.26
N ILE A 14 -4.43 -8.42 -0.93
CA ILE A 14 -4.91 -7.19 -0.28
C ILE A 14 -6.36 -7.36 0.19
N SER A 15 -7.27 -7.76 -0.70
CA SER A 15 -8.67 -7.96 -0.34
C SER A 15 -8.84 -8.97 0.79
N THR A 16 -8.23 -10.15 0.63
CA THR A 16 -8.37 -11.26 1.58
C THR A 16 -7.87 -10.91 2.98
N HIS A 17 -6.69 -10.32 3.07
CA HIS A 17 -6.05 -10.09 4.38
C HIS A 17 -6.39 -8.75 5.02
N ALA A 18 -6.76 -7.73 4.23
CA ALA A 18 -7.28 -6.49 4.77
C ALA A 18 -8.77 -6.59 5.14
N LEU A 19 -9.48 -7.64 4.71
CA LEU A 19 -10.92 -7.83 4.84
C LEU A 19 -11.69 -6.63 4.25
N VAL A 20 -11.33 -6.25 3.04
CA VAL A 20 -12.00 -5.22 2.25
C VAL A 20 -12.54 -5.85 0.97
N ASP A 21 -13.74 -5.44 0.57
CA ASP A 21 -14.29 -5.80 -0.72
C ASP A 21 -13.59 -4.97 -1.81
N LEU A 22 -13.02 -5.66 -2.79
CA LEU A 22 -12.22 -5.07 -3.85
C LEU A 22 -12.68 -5.57 -5.22
N GLU A 23 -13.15 -4.67 -6.05
CA GLU A 23 -13.45 -4.95 -7.45
C GLU A 23 -12.55 -4.10 -8.34
N ILE A 24 -11.71 -4.76 -9.13
CA ILE A 24 -10.79 -4.12 -10.08
C ILE A 24 -11.06 -4.66 -11.48
N LYS A 25 -11.34 -3.76 -12.41
CA LYS A 25 -11.38 -4.01 -13.86
C LYS A 25 -10.41 -3.05 -14.51
N CYS A 26 -9.44 -3.58 -15.22
CA CYS A 26 -8.49 -2.80 -15.97
C CYS A 26 -8.36 -3.37 -17.38
N ASP A 27 -8.42 -2.49 -18.37
CA ASP A 27 -8.13 -2.80 -19.77
C ASP A 27 -6.94 -1.95 -20.18
N GLY A 28 -5.76 -2.46 -19.86
CA GLY A 28 -4.49 -1.76 -20.06
C GLY A 28 -3.79 -2.12 -21.38
N ASP A 29 -2.80 -1.33 -21.72
CA ASP A 29 -2.01 -1.45 -22.95
C ASP A 29 -0.87 -2.50 -22.84
N LEU A 30 -1.20 -3.69 -22.33
CA LEU A 30 -0.26 -4.80 -22.04
C LEU A 30 0.58 -5.24 -23.26
N LYS A 31 0.21 -4.80 -24.48
CA LYS A 31 1.02 -5.00 -25.70
C LYS A 31 2.27 -4.13 -25.72
N VAL A 32 2.29 -3.02 -24.97
CA VAL A 32 3.45 -2.16 -24.77
C VAL A 32 4.33 -2.78 -23.70
N ASP A 33 3.85 -2.76 -22.46
CA ASP A 33 4.40 -3.44 -21.29
C ASP A 33 3.34 -3.49 -20.16
N MET A 34 3.76 -3.88 -18.95
CA MET A 34 2.88 -3.94 -17.79
C MET A 34 2.91 -2.65 -16.95
N HIS A 35 3.82 -1.72 -17.20
CA HIS A 35 4.10 -0.58 -16.33
C HIS A 35 2.88 0.30 -16.11
N HIS A 36 2.29 0.82 -17.20
CA HIS A 36 1.12 1.71 -17.14
C HIS A 36 -0.05 1.05 -16.42
N THR A 37 -0.33 -0.23 -16.72
CA THR A 37 -1.42 -0.99 -16.08
C THR A 37 -1.21 -1.08 -14.56
N VAL A 38 -0.01 -1.40 -14.13
CA VAL A 38 0.34 -1.58 -12.71
C VAL A 38 0.29 -0.24 -11.97
N GLU A 39 0.82 0.82 -12.56
CA GLU A 39 0.78 2.17 -12.03
C GLU A 39 -0.65 2.69 -11.88
N ASP A 40 -1.46 2.61 -12.95
CA ASP A 40 -2.84 3.09 -12.97
C ASP A 40 -3.72 2.36 -11.97
N VAL A 41 -3.56 1.05 -11.82
CA VAL A 41 -4.26 0.27 -10.78
C VAL A 41 -3.85 0.75 -9.38
N GLY A 42 -2.55 1.04 -9.17
CA GLY A 42 -2.06 1.60 -7.93
C GLY A 42 -2.70 2.96 -7.61
N LEU A 43 -2.71 3.88 -8.58
CA LEU A 43 -3.33 5.20 -8.45
C LEU A 43 -4.82 5.10 -8.13
N ALA A 44 -5.56 4.31 -8.91
CA ALA A 44 -7.01 4.14 -8.73
C ALA A 44 -7.36 3.52 -7.37
N LEU A 45 -6.60 2.51 -6.93
CA LEU A 45 -6.80 1.87 -5.63
C LEU A 45 -6.45 2.83 -4.48
N GLY A 46 -5.36 3.59 -4.62
CA GLY A 46 -4.97 4.59 -3.63
C GLY A 46 -6.02 5.69 -3.44
N ASP A 47 -6.53 6.24 -4.54
CA ASP A 47 -7.61 7.23 -4.53
C ASP A 47 -8.89 6.67 -3.90
N SER A 48 -9.23 5.41 -4.24
CA SER A 48 -10.40 4.72 -3.66
C SER A 48 -10.26 4.54 -2.13
N ILE A 49 -9.09 4.15 -1.65
CA ILE A 49 -8.82 4.05 -0.20
C ILE A 49 -8.94 5.43 0.46
N ASN A 50 -8.35 6.48 -0.13
CA ASN A 50 -8.42 7.83 0.41
C ASN A 50 -9.87 8.34 0.52
N LYS A 51 -10.67 8.12 -0.52
CA LYS A 51 -12.10 8.45 -0.53
C LYS A 51 -12.89 7.67 0.52
N ALA A 52 -12.65 6.36 0.64
CA ALA A 52 -13.32 5.50 1.60
C ALA A 52 -13.01 5.88 3.06
N LEU A 53 -11.80 6.37 3.34
CA LEU A 53 -11.38 6.81 4.68
C LEU A 53 -12.03 8.13 5.11
N GLY A 54 -12.52 8.95 4.17
CA GLY A 54 -13.17 10.21 4.45
C GLY A 54 -12.37 11.12 5.40
N ASP A 55 -12.98 11.55 6.49
CA ASP A 55 -12.36 12.44 7.49
C ASP A 55 -11.44 11.73 8.49
N LYS A 56 -11.31 10.41 8.37
CA LYS A 56 -10.44 9.56 9.21
C LYS A 56 -10.77 9.61 10.72
N LYS A 57 -12.02 9.98 11.08
CA LYS A 57 -12.44 9.96 12.49
C LYS A 57 -12.49 8.54 13.04
N GLY A 58 -12.02 8.39 14.26
CA GLY A 58 -12.14 7.14 15.02
C GLY A 58 -11.25 6.00 14.54
N ILE A 59 -10.48 6.13 13.46
CA ILE A 59 -9.61 5.06 12.99
C ILE A 59 -8.40 4.88 13.91
N THR A 60 -7.80 3.70 13.86
CA THR A 60 -6.56 3.39 14.60
C THR A 60 -5.40 4.24 14.09
N ARG A 61 -5.31 4.50 12.78
CA ARG A 61 -4.37 5.35 12.07
C ARG A 61 -2.98 4.75 11.92
N PHE A 62 -2.28 4.45 13.02
CA PHE A 62 -0.96 3.83 13.01
C PHE A 62 -1.09 2.33 13.11
N ALA A 63 -0.40 1.60 12.25
CA ALA A 63 -0.36 0.14 12.35
C ALA A 63 0.94 -0.43 11.78
N ASN A 64 1.24 -1.63 12.21
CA ASN A 64 2.30 -2.44 11.65
C ASN A 64 1.93 -3.91 11.67
N SER A 65 2.59 -4.67 10.81
CA SER A 65 2.47 -6.13 10.77
C SER A 65 3.79 -6.76 10.35
N TYR A 66 4.11 -7.86 10.99
CA TYR A 66 5.12 -8.80 10.54
C TYR A 66 4.40 -9.99 9.91
N VAL A 67 4.89 -10.45 8.78
CA VAL A 67 4.34 -11.61 8.07
C VAL A 67 5.47 -12.56 7.73
N THR A 68 5.28 -13.81 8.09
CA THR A 68 6.13 -14.90 7.65
C THR A 68 5.51 -15.57 6.42
N PHE A 69 6.35 -15.95 5.48
CA PHE A 69 5.99 -16.87 4.41
C PHE A 69 7.16 -17.82 4.19
N ASP A 70 7.02 -19.01 4.75
CA ASP A 70 8.09 -20.02 4.86
C ASP A 70 9.39 -19.40 5.40
N GLU A 71 10.44 -19.30 4.59
CA GLU A 71 11.75 -18.75 4.94
C GLU A 71 11.82 -17.21 4.94
N THR A 72 10.74 -16.54 4.52
CA THR A 72 10.70 -15.08 4.37
C THR A 72 10.04 -14.42 5.57
N LEU A 73 10.59 -13.30 5.99
CA LEU A 73 9.97 -12.40 6.97
C LEU A 73 9.93 -10.97 6.43
N THR A 74 8.73 -10.41 6.32
CA THR A 74 8.51 -9.04 5.89
C THR A 74 7.74 -8.26 6.95
N ARG A 75 8.05 -6.97 7.09
CA ARG A 75 7.27 -6.03 7.91
C ARG A 75 6.77 -4.86 7.10
N THR A 76 5.60 -4.36 7.48
CA THR A 76 5.05 -3.10 7.02
C THR A 76 4.68 -2.24 8.21
N ALA A 77 5.01 -0.95 8.16
CA ALA A 77 4.55 0.06 9.10
C ALA A 77 3.91 1.22 8.33
N MET A 78 2.75 1.72 8.81
CA MET A 78 2.02 2.79 8.13
C MET A 78 1.41 3.81 9.09
N ASP A 79 1.21 5.02 8.55
CA ASP A 79 0.46 6.12 9.17
C ASP A 79 -0.48 6.76 8.14
N LEU A 80 -1.78 6.75 8.40
CA LEU A 80 -2.81 7.33 7.53
C LEU A 80 -2.93 8.85 7.73
N CYS A 81 -1.82 9.58 7.55
CA CYS A 81 -1.62 10.96 7.99
C CYS A 81 -1.86 12.06 6.94
N ASN A 82 -2.34 11.73 5.74
CA ASN A 82 -2.50 12.63 4.58
C ASN A 82 -1.19 13.25 4.04
N ARG A 83 -0.05 12.68 4.38
CA ARG A 83 1.25 13.04 3.83
C ARG A 83 1.87 11.80 3.19
N PRO A 84 1.89 11.70 1.87
CA PRO A 84 2.44 10.55 1.19
C PRO A 84 3.95 10.48 1.41
N TYR A 85 4.40 9.32 1.86
CA TYR A 85 5.81 8.99 1.94
C TYR A 85 5.99 7.48 1.85
N PHE A 86 6.83 7.02 0.96
CA PHE A 86 7.02 5.61 0.71
C PHE A 86 8.47 5.19 0.85
N ILE A 87 8.71 4.12 1.58
CA ILE A 87 10.00 3.44 1.64
C ILE A 87 9.80 1.98 1.20
N TRP A 88 10.58 1.59 0.22
CA TRP A 88 10.67 0.23 -0.26
C TRP A 88 12.08 -0.32 0.02
N ASN A 89 12.21 -1.15 1.05
CA ASN A 89 13.45 -1.83 1.41
C ASN A 89 13.29 -3.34 1.22
N VAL A 90 12.98 -3.72 -0.02
CA VAL A 90 12.76 -5.10 -0.43
C VAL A 90 13.77 -5.46 -1.49
N LYS A 91 14.49 -6.54 -1.27
CA LYS A 91 15.51 -7.04 -2.19
C LYS A 91 15.08 -8.41 -2.72
N THR A 92 15.08 -8.54 -4.01
CA THR A 92 14.89 -9.80 -4.72
C THR A 92 16.20 -10.23 -5.37
N THR A 93 16.34 -11.51 -5.63
CA THR A 93 17.55 -12.08 -6.26
C THR A 93 17.44 -12.19 -7.77
N LEU A 94 16.23 -12.08 -8.31
CA LEU A 94 15.93 -12.15 -9.74
C LEU A 94 15.24 -10.87 -10.19
N ASP A 95 15.42 -10.52 -11.45
CA ASP A 95 14.80 -9.34 -12.06
C ASP A 95 13.29 -9.51 -12.29
N LYS A 96 12.78 -10.74 -12.29
CA LYS A 96 11.38 -11.06 -12.50
C LYS A 96 10.83 -11.99 -11.44
N VAL A 97 9.53 -11.82 -11.16
CA VAL A 97 8.72 -12.74 -10.36
C VAL A 97 7.47 -13.09 -11.17
N GLY A 98 7.34 -14.37 -11.55
CA GLY A 98 6.42 -14.74 -12.61
C GLY A 98 6.80 -14.03 -13.92
N ASP A 99 5.82 -13.42 -14.58
CA ASP A 99 6.03 -12.65 -15.81
C ASP A 99 6.32 -11.15 -15.55
N MET A 100 6.27 -10.71 -14.29
CA MET A 100 6.42 -9.31 -13.91
C MET A 100 7.87 -8.96 -13.58
N ASP A 101 8.32 -7.81 -14.06
CA ASP A 101 9.57 -7.21 -13.62
C ASP A 101 9.43 -6.76 -12.14
N GLN A 102 10.46 -7.03 -11.35
CA GLN A 102 10.42 -6.81 -9.90
C GLN A 102 10.22 -5.34 -9.51
N GLU A 103 10.66 -4.41 -10.35
CA GLU A 103 10.49 -2.96 -10.13
C GLU A 103 9.02 -2.53 -10.14
N LEU A 104 8.15 -3.27 -10.85
CA LEU A 104 6.72 -2.97 -10.94
C LEU A 104 6.01 -3.06 -9.60
N PHE A 105 6.50 -3.90 -8.68
CA PHE A 105 5.89 -4.00 -7.34
C PHE A 105 6.14 -2.75 -6.51
N SER A 106 7.34 -2.17 -6.61
CA SER A 106 7.63 -0.90 -5.94
C SER A 106 6.85 0.26 -6.56
N GLU A 107 6.68 0.30 -7.89
CA GLU A 107 5.88 1.32 -8.59
C GLU A 107 4.40 1.22 -8.22
N PHE A 108 3.85 0.01 -8.15
CA PHE A 108 2.47 -0.20 -7.65
C PHE A 108 2.26 0.40 -6.26
N PHE A 109 3.11 0.02 -5.31
CA PHE A 109 2.97 0.52 -3.94
C PHE A 109 3.22 2.03 -3.84
N LYS A 110 4.16 2.57 -4.60
CA LYS A 110 4.44 4.01 -4.65
C LYS A 110 3.22 4.78 -5.14
N SER A 111 2.60 4.35 -6.23
CA SER A 111 1.39 4.96 -6.80
C SER A 111 0.21 4.88 -5.82
N LEU A 112 -0.04 3.68 -5.26
CA LEU A 112 -1.08 3.46 -4.27
C LEU A 112 -0.91 4.35 -3.04
N ILE A 113 0.29 4.38 -2.46
CA ILE A 113 0.58 5.11 -1.22
C ILE A 113 0.50 6.61 -1.44
N THR A 114 0.92 7.09 -2.61
CA THR A 114 0.84 8.50 -2.99
C THR A 114 -0.62 8.96 -3.03
N GLU A 115 -1.49 8.27 -3.76
CA GLU A 115 -2.90 8.62 -3.88
C GLU A 115 -3.71 8.34 -2.62
N ALA A 116 -3.40 7.28 -1.88
CA ALA A 116 -3.99 7.03 -0.56
C ALA A 116 -3.54 8.04 0.50
N ARG A 117 -2.56 8.89 0.19
CA ARG A 117 -2.03 9.93 1.06
C ARG A 117 -1.59 9.40 2.43
N MET A 118 -0.88 8.29 2.41
CA MET A 118 -0.37 7.65 3.61
C MET A 118 1.16 7.63 3.63
N ASN A 119 1.71 7.48 4.82
CA ASN A 119 3.12 7.14 5.02
C ASN A 119 3.20 5.63 5.19
N CYS A 120 4.04 4.96 4.42
CA CYS A 120 4.16 3.50 4.48
C CYS A 120 5.59 3.05 4.18
N HIS A 121 6.10 2.20 5.05
CA HIS A 121 7.41 1.57 4.90
C HIS A 121 7.23 0.06 4.81
N ILE A 122 7.76 -0.55 3.75
CA ILE A 122 7.76 -2.01 3.53
C ILE A 122 9.19 -2.49 3.47
N GLU A 123 9.51 -3.48 4.29
CA GLU A 123 10.85 -4.04 4.39
C GLU A 123 10.81 -5.55 4.53
N THR A 124 11.56 -6.25 3.69
CA THR A 124 11.86 -7.67 3.88
C THR A 124 13.14 -7.80 4.70
N LEU A 125 13.04 -8.43 5.87
CA LEU A 125 14.16 -8.59 6.79
C LEU A 125 15.11 -9.69 6.29
N TYR A 126 14.53 -10.78 5.79
CA TYR A 126 15.23 -11.87 5.13
C TYR A 126 14.24 -12.70 4.30
N GLY A 127 14.75 -13.45 3.34
CA GLY A 127 14.02 -14.33 2.43
C GLY A 127 14.85 -14.65 1.20
N ASP A 128 14.62 -15.80 0.60
CA ASP A 128 15.39 -16.29 -0.55
C ASP A 128 14.50 -16.51 -1.78
N ASN A 129 13.23 -16.86 -1.60
CA ASN A 129 12.29 -17.07 -2.69
C ASN A 129 11.59 -15.75 -3.06
N ASN A 130 11.79 -15.27 -4.28
CA ASN A 130 11.24 -13.98 -4.73
C ASN A 130 9.71 -13.94 -4.72
N HIS A 131 9.02 -15.04 -5.00
CA HIS A 131 7.56 -15.11 -4.88
C HIS A 131 7.13 -14.88 -3.42
N HIS A 132 7.77 -15.60 -2.47
CA HIS A 132 7.48 -15.43 -1.04
C HIS A 132 7.78 -14.03 -0.55
N ILE A 133 8.89 -13.43 -1.02
CA ILE A 133 9.26 -12.04 -0.70
C ILE A 133 8.15 -11.08 -1.14
N ILE A 134 7.75 -11.13 -2.42
CA ILE A 134 6.75 -10.19 -2.93
C ILE A 134 5.38 -10.43 -2.31
N GLU A 135 4.91 -11.68 -2.24
CA GLU A 135 3.61 -11.97 -1.65
C GLU A 135 3.54 -11.58 -0.17
N SER A 136 4.61 -11.77 0.60
CA SER A 136 4.67 -11.32 2.00
C SER A 136 4.58 -9.80 2.15
N CYS A 137 5.05 -9.02 1.16
CA CYS A 137 4.87 -7.57 1.13
C CYS A 137 3.37 -7.20 1.00
N PHE A 138 2.65 -7.83 0.09
CA PHE A 138 1.21 -7.62 -0.09
C PHE A 138 0.42 -8.04 1.17
N LYS A 139 0.74 -9.18 1.75
CA LYS A 139 0.11 -9.66 2.99
C LYS A 139 0.38 -8.74 4.18
N SER A 140 1.63 -8.31 4.37
CA SER A 140 1.98 -7.44 5.50
C SER A 140 1.37 -6.05 5.34
N PHE A 141 1.30 -5.51 4.12
CA PHE A 141 0.58 -4.29 3.80
C PHE A 141 -0.91 -4.43 4.13
N ALA A 142 -1.56 -5.50 3.65
CA ALA A 142 -2.98 -5.75 3.87
C ALA A 142 -3.33 -5.86 5.36
N LEU A 143 -2.55 -6.61 6.14
CA LEU A 143 -2.76 -6.75 7.58
C LEU A 143 -2.52 -5.44 8.34
N SER A 144 -1.55 -4.63 7.91
CA SER A 144 -1.32 -3.31 8.47
C SER A 144 -2.47 -2.36 8.13
N LEU A 145 -2.95 -2.38 6.88
CA LEU A 145 -4.10 -1.58 6.45
C LEU A 145 -5.34 -1.93 7.27
N LYS A 146 -5.68 -3.22 7.40
CA LYS A 146 -6.79 -3.69 8.24
C LYS A 146 -6.76 -3.10 9.65
N LYS A 147 -5.59 -3.14 10.29
CA LYS A 147 -5.42 -2.58 11.64
C LYS A 147 -5.56 -1.06 11.64
N ALA A 148 -4.95 -0.38 10.67
CA ALA A 148 -4.94 1.09 10.60
C ALA A 148 -6.33 1.68 10.38
N ILE A 149 -7.16 1.04 9.55
CA ILE A 149 -8.54 1.48 9.25
C ILE A 149 -9.56 1.07 10.30
N THR A 150 -9.22 0.17 11.22
CA THR A 150 -10.13 -0.29 12.27
C THR A 150 -10.58 0.88 13.13
N ILE A 151 -11.90 1.00 13.31
CA ILE A 151 -12.51 2.00 14.20
C ILE A 151 -12.27 1.57 15.65
N ASP A 152 -11.66 2.46 16.43
CA ASP A 152 -11.51 2.30 17.88
C ASP A 152 -12.67 3.07 18.57
N PRO A 153 -13.61 2.39 19.25
CA PRO A 153 -14.78 3.05 19.84
C PRO A 153 -14.44 4.08 20.91
N ARG A 154 -13.21 4.06 21.42
CA ARG A 154 -12.71 5.05 22.40
C ARG A 154 -12.27 6.35 21.72
N LYS A 155 -12.03 6.35 20.40
CA LYS A 155 -11.60 7.50 19.62
C LYS A 155 -12.79 8.18 18.96
N LYS A 156 -13.24 9.30 19.49
CA LYS A 156 -14.39 10.04 18.97
C LYS A 156 -14.03 11.08 17.92
N ASN A 157 -12.76 11.45 17.82
CA ASN A 157 -12.24 12.53 16.99
C ASN A 157 -11.20 12.03 15.99
N ILE A 158 -10.73 12.93 15.14
CA ILE A 158 -9.58 12.68 14.27
C ILE A 158 -8.38 12.32 15.16
N PRO A 159 -7.68 11.23 14.89
CA PRO A 159 -6.58 10.73 15.74
C PRO A 159 -5.30 11.56 15.52
N SER A 160 -5.34 12.83 15.91
CA SER A 160 -4.24 13.79 15.80
C SER A 160 -4.20 14.69 17.02
N SER A 161 -3.03 14.85 17.64
CA SER A 161 -2.82 15.81 18.73
C SER A 161 -3.01 17.27 18.29
N LYS A 162 -2.95 17.53 16.98
CA LYS A 162 -3.18 18.86 16.38
C LYS A 162 -4.63 19.06 15.91
N GLY A 163 -5.52 18.08 16.12
CA GLY A 163 -6.93 18.13 15.74
C GLY A 163 -7.20 18.09 14.22
N CYS A 164 -6.17 17.91 13.40
CA CYS A 164 -6.29 17.91 11.94
C CYS A 164 -5.33 16.91 11.30
N LEU A 165 -5.82 16.18 10.29
CA LEU A 165 -5.02 15.41 9.32
C LEU A 165 -5.14 15.99 7.91
N LEU A 166 -6.05 16.96 7.71
CA LEU A 166 -6.26 17.64 6.45
C LEU A 166 -5.48 18.96 6.50
N TYR A 167 -4.36 19.04 5.81
CA TYR A 167 -3.67 20.32 5.58
C TYR A 167 -4.38 21.04 4.43
N THR A 168 -5.16 22.02 4.76
CA THR A 168 -5.77 22.94 3.78
C THR A 168 -4.94 24.21 3.56
N SER A 169 -3.87 24.40 4.32
CA SER A 169 -2.96 25.54 4.22
C SER A 169 -1.54 25.10 3.90
N PRO A 170 -0.81 25.83 3.04
CA PRO A 170 0.61 25.58 2.81
C PRO A 170 1.37 25.64 4.14
N SER A 171 2.29 24.71 4.34
CA SER A 171 3.20 24.77 5.50
C SER A 171 4.10 26.01 5.37
N PRO A 172 4.48 26.68 6.46
CA PRO A 172 5.51 27.72 6.40
C PRO A 172 6.83 27.27 5.76
N ARG A 173 7.06 25.95 5.65
CA ARG A 173 8.22 25.37 4.95
C ARG A 173 8.08 25.42 3.43
N ASP A 174 6.85 25.54 2.91
CA ASP A 174 6.60 25.59 1.46
C ASP A 174 6.86 27.00 0.87
N HIS A 175 7.23 27.95 1.71
CA HIS A 175 7.54 29.35 1.37
C HIS A 175 9.01 29.71 1.57
N GLN A 176 9.92 28.74 1.72
CA GLN A 176 11.36 29.04 1.71
C GLN A 176 11.87 29.08 0.27
N PRO A 177 12.53 30.19 -0.15
CA PRO A 177 13.09 30.34 -1.49
C PRO A 177 14.26 29.40 -1.77
#